data_7910e7c60f032ff9022f7c8770b04edd
#
_entry.id   7910e7c60f032ff9022f7c8770b04edd
#
_cell.length_a   1.000
_cell.length_b   1.000
_cell.length_c   1.000
_cell.angle_alpha   90.00
_cell.angle_beta   90.00
_cell.angle_gamma   90.00
#
_symmetry.space_group_name_H-M   'P 1'
#
loop_
_entity.id
_entity.type
_entity.pdbx_description
1 polymer ?
#
loop_
_entity_poly.entity_id
_entity_poly.type
_entity_poly.pdbx_seq_one_letter_code
_entity_poly.pdbx_strand_id
1 'polypeptide(L)'
;MHKKGIDIRINAILIFIAALIIIATLWYSRVLLTKISADERLKVRNWAAAMQRQGEMVDYVRSFFSNLEIEERKYATIWCYAYERLLSSSTDPTEFDYYIKIISENKNIPFVLVDKQFRIIDSRDPEINPRKDKYLRGDLRDSYIRNEPIEVGAEGSTYYFYYKPSKLFGELKQLLDGLSNSFILEVVDNTVSIPVIITDSSRTRILHYGNIDDKQFYSQEDIKHLISRMEHANKPIEIYGLDRTKNYIY
;
A
#
# COMPACT_ATOMS: atom_id res chain seq x y z
N MET A 1 33.26 -7.63 -80.31
CA MET A 1 33.55 -6.69 -79.18
C MET A 1 32.32 -6.01 -78.62
N HIS A 2 31.13 -6.12 -79.13
CA HIS A 2 29.94 -5.40 -78.66
C HIS A 2 29.21 -6.03 -77.42
N LYS A 3 29.34 -7.33 -77.18
CA LYS A 3 28.65 -8.03 -76.10
C LYS A 3 29.21 -7.70 -74.70
N LYS A 4 30.53 -7.50 -74.57
CA LYS A 4 31.18 -7.21 -73.29
C LYS A 4 30.87 -5.84 -72.71
N GLY A 5 30.52 -4.86 -73.53
CA GLY A 5 30.15 -3.49 -73.11
C GLY A 5 28.72 -3.39 -72.58
N ILE A 6 27.82 -4.26 -73.05
CA ILE A 6 26.43 -4.32 -72.60
C ILE A 6 26.35 -4.95 -71.18
N ASP A 7 27.10 -6.02 -70.94
CA ASP A 7 27.15 -6.70 -69.66
C ASP A 7 27.66 -5.78 -68.53
N ILE A 8 28.68 -4.94 -68.81
CA ILE A 8 29.25 -4.01 -67.83
C ILE A 8 28.21 -2.93 -67.48
N ARG A 9 27.43 -2.43 -68.41
CA ARG A 9 26.41 -1.40 -68.15
C ARG A 9 25.25 -1.97 -67.33
N ILE A 10 24.82 -3.22 -67.64
CA ILE A 10 23.76 -3.91 -66.90
C ILE A 10 24.22 -4.16 -65.45
N ASN A 11 25.45 -4.63 -65.25
CA ASN A 11 25.98 -4.81 -63.89
C ASN A 11 26.10 -3.52 -63.12
N ALA A 12 26.51 -2.41 -63.75
CA ALA A 12 26.56 -1.11 -63.10
C ALA A 12 25.16 -0.61 -62.66
N ILE A 13 24.13 -0.82 -63.49
CA ILE A 13 22.74 -0.50 -63.16
C ILE A 13 22.23 -1.36 -62.00
N LEU A 14 22.52 -2.64 -61.97
CA LEU A 14 22.16 -3.53 -60.88
C LEU A 14 22.81 -3.15 -59.53
N ILE A 15 24.10 -2.77 -59.61
CA ILE A 15 24.82 -2.29 -58.41
C ILE A 15 24.20 -0.97 -57.88
N PHE A 16 23.86 -0.06 -58.80
CA PHE A 16 23.20 1.19 -58.41
C PHE A 16 21.82 0.97 -57.80
N ILE A 17 20.99 0.08 -58.37
CA ILE A 17 19.70 -0.28 -57.80
C ILE A 17 19.87 -0.94 -56.44
N ALA A 18 20.84 -1.84 -56.25
CA ALA A 18 21.11 -2.48 -54.99
C ALA A 18 21.52 -1.48 -53.91
N ALA A 19 22.41 -0.51 -54.27
CA ALA A 19 22.83 0.58 -53.37
C ALA A 19 21.64 1.47 -52.96
N LEU A 20 20.73 1.76 -53.88
CA LEU A 20 19.53 2.56 -53.63
C LEU A 20 18.57 1.85 -52.68
N ILE A 21 18.39 0.54 -52.83
CA ILE A 21 17.55 -0.30 -51.95
C ILE A 21 18.19 -0.30 -50.56
N ILE A 22 19.49 -0.47 -50.42
CA ILE A 22 20.19 -0.47 -49.11
C ILE A 22 20.01 0.90 -48.41
N ILE A 23 20.21 2.01 -49.12
CA ILE A 23 20.02 3.35 -48.57
C ILE A 23 18.57 3.55 -48.11
N ALA A 24 17.59 3.17 -48.97
CA ALA A 24 16.19 3.29 -48.64
C ALA A 24 15.81 2.46 -47.41
N THR A 25 16.33 1.24 -47.29
CA THR A 25 16.10 0.34 -46.16
C THR A 25 16.70 0.91 -44.87
N LEU A 26 17.93 1.43 -44.92
CA LEU A 26 18.57 2.06 -43.76
C LEU A 26 17.83 3.33 -43.32
N TRP A 27 17.37 4.14 -44.28
CA TRP A 27 16.59 5.34 -43.96
C TRP A 27 15.25 4.98 -43.34
N TYR A 28 14.52 4.02 -43.90
CA TYR A 28 13.26 3.55 -43.36
C TYR A 28 13.43 2.92 -41.96
N SER A 29 14.48 2.13 -41.76
CA SER A 29 14.81 1.55 -40.46
C SER A 29 15.03 2.62 -39.39
N ARG A 30 15.77 3.70 -39.73
CA ARG A 30 15.98 4.83 -38.82
C ARG A 30 14.69 5.55 -38.46
N VAL A 31 13.81 5.79 -39.46
CA VAL A 31 12.50 6.42 -39.23
C VAL A 31 11.62 5.56 -38.35
N LEU A 32 11.63 4.24 -38.56
CA LEU A 32 10.88 3.29 -37.76
C LEU A 32 11.37 3.24 -36.30
N LEU A 33 12.69 3.17 -36.12
CA LEU A 33 13.31 3.18 -34.78
C LEU A 33 13.00 4.46 -34.00
N THR A 34 13.03 5.64 -34.65
CA THR A 34 12.68 6.91 -33.99
C THR A 34 11.21 6.97 -33.60
N LYS A 35 10.29 6.44 -34.41
CA LYS A 35 8.85 6.35 -34.08
C LYS A 35 8.61 5.40 -32.89
N ILE A 36 9.19 4.21 -32.94
CA ILE A 36 9.07 3.23 -31.85
C ILE A 36 9.63 3.83 -30.55
N SER A 37 10.79 4.44 -30.59
CA SER A 37 11.40 5.08 -29.42
C SER A 37 10.56 6.24 -28.86
N ALA A 38 9.88 7.00 -29.71
CA ALA A 38 8.99 8.08 -29.27
C ALA A 38 7.71 7.53 -28.62
N ASP A 39 7.12 6.47 -29.16
CA ASP A 39 5.94 5.78 -28.61
C ASP A 39 6.27 5.16 -27.25
N GLU A 40 7.41 4.48 -27.13
CA GLU A 40 7.87 3.89 -25.87
C GLU A 40 8.09 4.98 -24.81
N ARG A 41 8.73 6.10 -25.16
CA ARG A 41 8.89 7.23 -24.23
C ARG A 41 7.56 7.84 -23.78
N LEU A 42 6.57 7.90 -24.66
CA LEU A 42 5.24 8.37 -24.31
C LEU A 42 4.54 7.43 -23.33
N LYS A 43 4.64 6.10 -23.55
CA LYS A 43 4.12 5.08 -22.64
C LYS A 43 4.76 5.20 -21.25
N VAL A 44 6.10 5.27 -21.17
CA VAL A 44 6.84 5.44 -19.90
C VAL A 44 6.41 6.72 -19.19
N ARG A 45 6.26 7.83 -19.90
CA ARG A 45 5.83 9.09 -19.30
C ARG A 45 4.40 9.03 -18.77
N ASN A 46 3.49 8.42 -19.52
CA ASN A 46 2.10 8.23 -19.06
C ASN A 46 2.04 7.32 -17.85
N TRP A 47 2.84 6.27 -17.84
CA TRP A 47 2.99 5.37 -16.71
C TRP A 47 3.55 6.09 -15.48
N ALA A 48 4.62 6.86 -15.62
CA ALA A 48 5.20 7.64 -14.53
C ALA A 48 4.21 8.68 -13.96
N ALA A 49 3.42 9.32 -14.82
CA ALA A 49 2.37 10.25 -14.39
C ALA A 49 1.22 9.52 -13.65
N ALA A 50 0.85 8.30 -14.06
CA ALA A 50 -0.12 7.48 -13.36
C ALA A 50 0.42 7.07 -11.97
N MET A 51 1.68 6.68 -11.86
CA MET A 51 2.36 6.35 -10.61
C MET A 51 2.44 7.54 -9.66
N GLN A 52 2.74 8.73 -10.17
CA GLN A 52 2.76 9.93 -9.34
C GLN A 52 1.38 10.24 -8.75
N ARG A 53 0.32 10.17 -9.55
CA ARG A 53 -1.07 10.34 -9.06
C ARG A 53 -1.45 9.31 -8.02
N GLN A 54 -0.98 8.09 -8.15
CA GLN A 54 -1.18 7.03 -7.18
C GLN A 54 -0.47 7.36 -5.85
N GLY A 55 0.77 7.85 -5.89
CA GLY A 55 1.49 8.30 -4.69
C GLY A 55 0.71 9.38 -3.94
N GLU A 56 0.17 10.38 -4.66
CA GLU A 56 -0.67 11.43 -4.09
C GLU A 56 -1.95 10.86 -3.45
N MET A 57 -2.58 9.86 -4.09
CA MET A 57 -3.75 9.18 -3.54
C MET A 57 -3.41 8.41 -2.25
N VAL A 58 -2.27 7.71 -2.20
CA VAL A 58 -1.81 7.00 -1.00
C VAL A 58 -1.60 7.97 0.17
N ASP A 59 -1.01 9.15 -0.07
CA ASP A 59 -0.81 10.16 0.97
C ASP A 59 -2.14 10.74 1.45
N TYR A 60 -3.09 10.97 0.55
CA TYR A 60 -4.43 11.41 0.92
C TYR A 60 -5.17 10.37 1.78
N VAL A 61 -5.12 9.11 1.37
CA VAL A 61 -5.73 7.98 2.11
C VAL A 61 -5.08 7.84 3.50
N ARG A 62 -3.76 7.96 3.59
CA ARG A 62 -3.03 7.93 4.86
C ARG A 62 -3.48 9.05 5.79
N SER A 63 -3.58 10.26 5.28
CA SER A 63 -4.07 11.41 6.05
C SER A 63 -5.50 11.19 6.54
N PHE A 64 -6.37 10.63 5.69
CA PHE A 64 -7.73 10.27 6.06
C PHE A 64 -7.78 9.26 7.22
N PHE A 65 -7.00 8.16 7.14
CA PHE A 65 -6.94 7.17 8.23
C PHE A 65 -6.37 7.74 9.52
N SER A 66 -5.33 8.57 9.44
CA SER A 66 -4.78 9.24 10.61
C SER A 66 -5.81 10.15 11.29
N ASN A 67 -6.59 10.89 10.51
CA ASN A 67 -7.67 11.72 11.06
C ASN A 67 -8.77 10.87 11.70
N LEU A 68 -9.11 9.73 11.09
CA LEU A 68 -10.12 8.83 11.64
C LEU A 68 -9.65 8.20 12.97
N GLU A 69 -8.38 7.79 13.09
CA GLU A 69 -7.79 7.33 14.36
C GLU A 69 -7.86 8.41 15.45
N ILE A 70 -7.58 9.65 15.10
CA ILE A 70 -7.69 10.79 16.04
C ILE A 70 -9.13 10.98 16.51
N GLU A 71 -10.10 10.90 15.61
CA GLU A 71 -11.52 11.03 15.96
C GLU A 71 -11.99 9.85 16.84
N GLU A 72 -11.62 8.61 16.52
CA GLU A 72 -11.94 7.46 17.35
C GLU A 72 -11.32 7.58 18.76
N ARG A 73 -10.09 8.09 18.87
CA ARG A 73 -9.46 8.35 20.17
C ARG A 73 -10.19 9.41 20.96
N LYS A 74 -10.70 10.46 20.34
CA LYS A 74 -11.52 11.48 21.01
C LYS A 74 -12.79 10.87 21.61
N TYR A 75 -13.50 10.03 20.85
CA TYR A 75 -14.67 9.32 21.36
C TYR A 75 -14.31 8.40 22.52
N ALA A 76 -13.23 7.63 22.40
CA ALA A 76 -12.72 6.78 23.49
C ALA A 76 -12.43 7.59 24.76
N THR A 77 -11.85 8.79 24.63
CA THR A 77 -11.58 9.70 25.76
C THR A 77 -12.89 10.19 26.42
N ILE A 78 -13.92 10.49 25.62
CA ILE A 78 -15.24 10.90 26.13
C ILE A 78 -15.86 9.75 26.94
N TRP A 79 -15.76 8.50 26.46
CA TRP A 79 -16.28 7.35 27.20
C TRP A 79 -15.48 7.08 28.47
N CYS A 80 -14.15 7.25 28.44
CA CYS A 80 -13.32 7.16 29.65
C CYS A 80 -13.78 8.15 30.72
N TYR A 81 -14.04 9.40 30.34
CA TYR A 81 -14.58 10.39 31.26
C TYR A 81 -15.94 9.96 31.82
N ALA A 82 -16.84 9.45 30.98
CA ALA A 82 -18.13 8.95 31.43
C ALA A 82 -17.99 7.78 32.42
N TYR A 83 -17.05 6.84 32.18
CA TYR A 83 -16.74 5.77 33.12
C TYR A 83 -16.15 6.28 34.44
N GLU A 84 -15.25 7.25 34.37
CA GLU A 84 -14.68 7.88 35.57
C GLU A 84 -15.78 8.45 36.45
N ARG A 85 -16.76 9.13 35.86
CA ARG A 85 -17.92 9.67 36.59
C ARG A 85 -18.83 8.57 37.13
N LEU A 86 -19.13 7.52 36.35
CA LEU A 86 -19.97 6.41 36.80
C LEU A 86 -19.33 5.56 37.91
N LEU A 87 -18.02 5.47 37.94
CA LEU A 87 -17.28 4.72 38.97
C LEU A 87 -16.97 5.55 40.20
N SER A 88 -17.25 6.85 40.20
CA SER A 88 -17.06 7.76 41.31
C SER A 88 -18.31 7.83 42.18
N SER A 89 -18.17 7.59 43.50
CA SER A 89 -19.28 7.74 44.46
C SER A 89 -19.73 9.18 44.69
N SER A 90 -18.95 10.16 44.20
CA SER A 90 -19.30 11.58 44.29
C SER A 90 -20.22 12.05 43.19
N THR A 91 -20.60 11.21 42.22
CA THR A 91 -21.48 11.59 41.10
C THR A 91 -22.95 11.59 41.54
N ASP A 92 -23.68 12.67 41.20
CA ASP A 92 -25.10 12.75 41.48
C ASP A 92 -25.85 11.65 40.72
N PRO A 93 -26.73 10.89 41.40
CA PRO A 93 -27.55 9.86 40.75
C PRO A 93 -28.37 10.35 39.56
N THR A 94 -28.70 11.60 39.50
CA THR A 94 -29.45 12.20 38.36
C THR A 94 -28.58 12.33 37.10
N GLU A 95 -27.28 12.32 37.23
CA GLU A 95 -26.36 12.37 36.11
C GLU A 95 -26.01 10.98 35.53
N PHE A 96 -26.33 9.88 36.24
CA PHE A 96 -25.97 8.52 35.77
C PHE A 96 -26.59 8.19 34.43
N ASP A 97 -27.87 8.51 34.22
CA ASP A 97 -28.54 8.26 32.95
C ASP A 97 -27.88 8.97 31.77
N TYR A 98 -27.32 10.15 32.01
CA TYR A 98 -26.57 10.90 31.01
C TYR A 98 -25.27 10.19 30.63
N TYR A 99 -24.47 9.76 31.62
CA TYR A 99 -23.21 9.04 31.32
C TYR A 99 -23.44 7.66 30.73
N ILE A 100 -24.44 6.92 31.19
CA ILE A 100 -24.85 5.64 30.59
C ILE A 100 -25.26 5.86 29.12
N LYS A 101 -26.00 6.91 28.81
CA LYS A 101 -26.38 7.24 27.45
C LYS A 101 -25.16 7.51 26.56
N ILE A 102 -24.20 8.30 27.02
CA ILE A 102 -22.96 8.55 26.29
C ILE A 102 -22.24 7.25 25.92
N ILE A 103 -22.09 6.33 26.86
CA ILE A 103 -21.42 5.04 26.63
C ILE A 103 -22.27 4.13 25.71
N SER A 104 -23.59 4.14 25.85
CA SER A 104 -24.50 3.30 25.06
C SER A 104 -24.65 3.74 23.61
N GLU A 105 -24.34 5.00 23.29
CA GLU A 105 -24.32 5.53 21.93
C GLU A 105 -23.16 4.97 21.10
N ASN A 106 -22.13 4.38 21.75
CA ASN A 106 -21.09 3.67 21.04
C ASN A 106 -21.63 2.36 20.44
N LYS A 107 -21.72 2.33 19.10
CA LYS A 107 -22.17 1.14 18.34
C LYS A 107 -21.05 0.49 17.52
N ASN A 108 -19.94 1.19 17.32
CA ASN A 108 -19.03 0.85 16.25
C ASN A 108 -17.58 0.56 16.71
N ILE A 109 -17.16 1.15 17.84
CA ILE A 109 -15.79 1.00 18.34
C ILE A 109 -15.78 -0.06 19.46
N PRO A 110 -15.18 -1.23 19.23
CA PRO A 110 -15.04 -2.24 20.27
C PRO A 110 -14.11 -1.76 21.39
N PHE A 111 -14.53 -1.92 22.64
CA PHE A 111 -13.67 -1.59 23.77
C PHE A 111 -13.84 -2.58 24.91
N VAL A 112 -12.87 -2.58 25.82
CA VAL A 112 -12.91 -3.28 27.10
C VAL A 112 -12.32 -2.42 28.19
N LEU A 113 -13.00 -2.32 29.31
CA LEU A 113 -12.55 -1.67 30.54
C LEU A 113 -12.08 -2.77 31.52
N VAL A 114 -10.86 -2.69 31.99
CA VAL A 114 -10.27 -3.68 32.89
C VAL A 114 -9.59 -3.02 34.10
N ASP A 115 -9.43 -3.78 35.17
CA ASP A 115 -8.59 -3.40 36.30
C ASP A 115 -7.10 -3.76 36.07
N LYS A 116 -6.24 -3.47 37.06
CA LYS A 116 -4.79 -3.78 37.03
C LYS A 116 -4.46 -5.25 36.81
N GLN A 117 -5.37 -6.15 37.12
CA GLN A 117 -5.24 -7.59 36.96
C GLN A 117 -5.87 -8.11 35.67
N PHE A 118 -6.26 -7.23 34.75
CA PHE A 118 -7.00 -7.52 33.53
C PHE A 118 -8.37 -8.19 33.77
N ARG A 119 -8.98 -7.97 34.94
CA ARG A 119 -10.36 -8.37 35.19
C ARG A 119 -11.27 -7.41 34.41
N ILE A 120 -12.20 -7.98 33.66
CA ILE A 120 -13.14 -7.22 32.82
C ILE A 120 -14.20 -6.60 33.74
N ILE A 121 -14.32 -5.27 33.65
CA ILE A 121 -15.32 -4.48 34.35
C ILE A 121 -16.52 -4.26 33.43
N ASP A 122 -16.28 -3.85 32.17
CA ASP A 122 -17.28 -3.72 31.12
C ASP A 122 -16.64 -3.92 29.74
N SER A 123 -17.48 -4.24 28.75
CA SER A 123 -17.04 -4.38 27.35
C SER A 123 -18.18 -4.12 26.37
N ARG A 124 -17.82 -3.58 25.22
CA ARG A 124 -18.66 -3.45 24.02
C ARG A 124 -18.08 -4.19 22.82
N ASP A 125 -17.23 -5.17 23.06
CA ASP A 125 -16.75 -6.07 22.02
C ASP A 125 -17.69 -7.28 21.90
N PRO A 126 -18.25 -7.59 20.71
CA PRO A 126 -19.08 -8.78 20.50
C PRO A 126 -18.36 -10.10 20.83
N GLU A 127 -17.03 -10.13 20.76
CA GLU A 127 -16.20 -11.29 21.09
C GLU A 127 -16.06 -11.52 22.61
N ILE A 128 -16.40 -10.52 23.43
CA ILE A 128 -16.31 -10.57 24.88
C ILE A 128 -17.70 -10.68 25.49
N ASN A 129 -17.92 -11.72 26.30
CA ASN A 129 -19.11 -11.83 27.13
C ASN A 129 -18.75 -11.55 28.60
N PRO A 130 -19.02 -10.35 29.14
CA PRO A 130 -18.60 -9.98 30.50
C PRO A 130 -19.18 -10.88 31.60
N ARG A 131 -20.24 -11.66 31.31
CA ARG A 131 -20.82 -12.62 32.25
C ARG A 131 -20.05 -13.94 32.31
N LYS A 132 -19.34 -14.32 31.24
CA LYS A 132 -18.56 -15.56 31.12
C LYS A 132 -17.05 -15.27 31.24
N ASP A 133 -16.59 -14.21 30.59
CA ASP A 133 -15.19 -13.85 30.48
C ASP A 133 -14.82 -12.91 31.63
N LYS A 134 -14.27 -13.46 32.69
CA LYS A 134 -13.91 -12.66 33.88
C LYS A 134 -12.62 -11.88 33.68
N TYR A 135 -11.74 -12.33 32.80
CA TYR A 135 -10.41 -11.75 32.58
C TYR A 135 -10.09 -11.67 31.08
N LEU A 136 -9.45 -10.59 30.70
CA LEU A 136 -8.92 -10.43 29.35
C LEU A 136 -7.62 -11.24 29.19
N ARG A 137 -7.62 -12.31 28.37
CA ARG A 137 -6.53 -13.29 28.24
C ARG A 137 -6.29 -13.72 26.79
N GLY A 138 -5.11 -14.34 26.56
CA GLY A 138 -4.75 -14.95 25.27
C GLY A 138 -4.78 -13.99 24.10
N ASP A 139 -5.10 -14.47 22.91
CA ASP A 139 -5.10 -13.72 21.65
C ASP A 139 -5.98 -12.47 21.72
N LEU A 140 -7.07 -12.52 22.48
CA LEU A 140 -7.96 -11.40 22.67
C LEU A 140 -7.26 -10.26 23.42
N ARG A 141 -6.54 -10.58 24.49
CA ARG A 141 -5.70 -9.61 25.22
C ARG A 141 -4.65 -9.01 24.28
N ASP A 142 -3.94 -9.85 23.53
CA ASP A 142 -2.87 -9.43 22.64
C ASP A 142 -3.38 -8.51 21.51
N SER A 143 -4.63 -8.69 21.09
CA SER A 143 -5.26 -7.80 20.14
C SER A 143 -5.54 -6.39 20.67
N TYR A 144 -5.77 -6.26 21.98
CA TYR A 144 -6.06 -4.99 22.64
C TYR A 144 -4.82 -4.23 23.09
N ILE A 145 -3.82 -4.93 23.66
CA ILE A 145 -2.61 -4.30 24.22
C ILE A 145 -1.64 -3.71 23.15
N ARG A 146 -1.95 -3.87 21.87
CA ARG A 146 -1.19 -3.23 20.77
C ARG A 146 -1.26 -1.71 20.82
N ASN A 147 -2.34 -1.17 21.38
CA ASN A 147 -2.52 0.26 21.57
C ASN A 147 -2.36 0.61 23.04
N GLU A 148 -1.80 1.79 23.34
CA GLU A 148 -1.73 2.28 24.69
C GLU A 148 -3.13 2.51 25.27
N PRO A 149 -3.44 2.00 26.48
CA PRO A 149 -4.73 2.22 27.11
C PRO A 149 -4.92 3.68 27.51
N ILE A 150 -6.17 4.07 27.70
CA ILE A 150 -6.51 5.31 28.36
C ILE A 150 -6.77 4.96 29.83
N GLU A 151 -6.07 5.63 30.74
CA GLU A 151 -6.27 5.43 32.17
C GLU A 151 -7.56 6.11 32.63
N VAL A 152 -8.34 5.39 33.44
CA VAL A 152 -9.59 5.85 34.07
C VAL A 152 -9.40 5.78 35.56
N GLY A 153 -9.33 6.93 36.20
CA GLY A 153 -9.15 7.05 37.66
C GLY A 153 -10.51 7.11 38.38
N ALA A 154 -10.74 6.23 39.36
CA ALA A 154 -11.92 6.33 40.21
C ALA A 154 -11.60 5.87 41.64
N GLU A 155 -11.86 6.72 42.64
CA GLU A 155 -11.75 6.44 44.10
C GLU A 155 -10.44 5.76 44.54
N GLY A 156 -9.29 6.23 44.02
CA GLY A 156 -7.98 5.63 44.33
C GLY A 156 -7.68 4.33 43.59
N SER A 157 -8.57 3.88 42.75
CA SER A 157 -8.38 2.75 41.83
C SER A 157 -8.08 3.28 40.41
N THR A 158 -7.22 2.58 39.68
CA THR A 158 -6.93 2.85 38.28
C THR A 158 -7.46 1.71 37.45
N TYR A 159 -8.25 2.06 36.45
CA TYR A 159 -8.74 1.15 35.43
C TYR A 159 -8.09 1.50 34.08
N TYR A 160 -8.08 0.56 33.15
CA TYR A 160 -7.48 0.70 31.84
C TYR A 160 -8.52 0.48 30.78
N PHE A 161 -8.74 1.49 29.96
CA PHE A 161 -9.67 1.44 28.84
C PHE A 161 -8.90 1.14 27.55
N TYR A 162 -9.07 -0.05 27.03
CA TYR A 162 -8.53 -0.47 25.75
C TYR A 162 -9.62 -0.43 24.69
N TYR A 163 -9.28 -0.01 23.47
CA TYR A 163 -10.18 -0.05 22.34
C TYR A 163 -9.49 -0.53 21.08
N LYS A 164 -10.26 -1.10 20.16
CA LYS A 164 -9.82 -1.48 18.81
C LYS A 164 -10.38 -0.48 17.81
N PRO A 165 -9.76 -0.31 16.62
CA PRO A 165 -10.37 0.43 15.53
C PRO A 165 -11.77 -0.09 15.24
N SER A 166 -12.66 0.80 14.81
CA SER A 166 -14.02 0.41 14.47
C SER A 166 -14.05 -0.62 13.33
N LYS A 167 -15.11 -1.42 13.28
CA LYS A 167 -15.30 -2.39 12.20
C LYS A 167 -15.28 -1.70 10.84
N LEU A 168 -15.92 -0.54 10.73
CA LEU A 168 -15.92 0.26 9.51
C LEU A 168 -14.51 0.68 9.09
N PHE A 169 -13.66 1.08 10.04
CA PHE A 169 -12.26 1.39 9.78
C PHE A 169 -11.52 0.17 9.22
N GLY A 170 -11.71 -1.00 9.83
CA GLY A 170 -11.08 -2.24 9.39
C GLY A 170 -11.53 -2.66 7.97
N GLU A 171 -12.82 -2.60 7.69
CA GLU A 171 -13.39 -2.91 6.38
C GLU A 171 -12.88 -1.92 5.30
N LEU A 172 -12.88 -0.63 5.59
CA LEU A 172 -12.40 0.39 4.68
C LEU A 172 -10.89 0.22 4.39
N LYS A 173 -10.11 -0.10 5.41
CA LYS A 173 -8.68 -0.38 5.26
C LYS A 173 -8.45 -1.59 4.33
N GLN A 174 -9.19 -2.69 4.52
CA GLN A 174 -9.08 -3.87 3.66
C GLN A 174 -9.47 -3.57 2.21
N LEU A 175 -10.52 -2.78 1.98
CA LEU A 175 -10.94 -2.36 0.64
C LEU A 175 -9.84 -1.54 -0.05
N LEU A 176 -9.21 -0.63 0.65
CA LEU A 176 -8.15 0.22 0.10
C LEU A 176 -6.86 -0.56 -0.15
N ASP A 177 -6.51 -1.49 0.74
CA ASP A 177 -5.39 -2.42 0.52
C ASP A 177 -5.63 -3.28 -0.73
N GLY A 178 -6.85 -3.78 -0.91
CA GLY A 178 -7.25 -4.54 -2.09
C GLY A 178 -7.18 -3.72 -3.38
N LEU A 179 -7.67 -2.48 -3.37
CA LEU A 179 -7.61 -1.59 -4.53
C LEU A 179 -6.17 -1.21 -4.87
N SER A 180 -5.33 -0.93 -3.88
CA SER A 180 -3.92 -0.62 -4.08
C SER A 180 -3.16 -1.78 -4.72
N ASN A 181 -3.37 -3.00 -4.23
CA ASN A 181 -2.74 -4.20 -4.78
C ASN A 181 -3.22 -4.49 -6.21
N SER A 182 -4.52 -4.38 -6.47
CA SER A 182 -5.09 -4.58 -7.82
C SER A 182 -4.52 -3.58 -8.82
N PHE A 183 -4.35 -2.33 -8.42
CA PHE A 183 -3.78 -1.31 -9.29
C PHE A 183 -2.31 -1.57 -9.60
N ILE A 184 -1.50 -1.98 -8.60
CA ILE A 184 -0.09 -2.34 -8.80
C ILE A 184 0.02 -3.49 -9.82
N LEU A 185 -0.82 -4.53 -9.70
CA LEU A 185 -0.85 -5.64 -10.65
C LEU A 185 -1.24 -5.18 -12.05
N GLU A 186 -2.29 -4.38 -12.19
CA GLU A 186 -2.75 -3.86 -13.48
C GLU A 186 -1.67 -3.01 -14.16
N VAL A 187 -0.93 -2.21 -13.41
CA VAL A 187 0.17 -1.41 -13.96
C VAL A 187 1.34 -2.29 -14.41
N VAL A 188 1.67 -3.32 -13.65
CA VAL A 188 2.73 -4.28 -14.01
C VAL A 188 2.35 -5.09 -15.24
N ASP A 189 1.11 -5.60 -15.30
CA ASP A 189 0.64 -6.44 -16.42
C ASP A 189 0.44 -5.65 -17.72
N ASN A 190 0.02 -4.38 -17.64
CA ASN A 190 -0.20 -3.55 -18.82
C ASN A 190 1.08 -2.88 -19.37
N THR A 191 2.20 -2.98 -18.67
CA THR A 191 3.51 -2.49 -19.17
C THR A 191 4.17 -3.53 -20.07
N VAL A 192 3.49 -3.89 -21.16
CA VAL A 192 3.80 -5.06 -22.03
C VAL A 192 5.22 -5.06 -22.64
N SER A 193 5.97 -3.99 -22.58
CA SER A 193 7.28 -3.89 -23.27
C SER A 193 8.45 -3.52 -22.35
N ILE A 194 8.21 -3.14 -21.11
CA ILE A 194 9.26 -2.65 -20.20
C ILE A 194 9.42 -3.62 -19.02
N PRO A 195 10.64 -4.11 -18.74
CA PRO A 195 10.88 -4.89 -17.56
C PRO A 195 10.68 -4.02 -16.30
N VAL A 196 9.82 -4.47 -15.39
CA VAL A 196 9.51 -3.78 -14.13
C VAL A 196 9.71 -4.72 -12.96
N ILE A 197 10.32 -4.22 -11.89
CA ILE A 197 10.46 -4.92 -10.61
C ILE A 197 9.97 -4.01 -9.49
N ILE A 198 9.18 -4.56 -8.58
CA ILE A 198 8.79 -3.92 -7.34
C ILE A 198 9.45 -4.66 -6.19
N THR A 199 10.21 -3.94 -5.37
CA THR A 199 10.90 -4.51 -4.21
C THR A 199 10.37 -3.94 -2.90
N ASP A 200 10.66 -4.66 -1.82
CA ASP A 200 10.47 -4.18 -0.45
C ASP A 200 11.41 -3.00 -0.11
N SER A 201 11.24 -2.44 1.08
CA SER A 201 12.06 -1.33 1.60
C SER A 201 13.56 -1.67 1.74
N SER A 202 13.88 -2.94 1.93
CA SER A 202 15.26 -3.42 2.04
C SER A 202 15.94 -3.62 0.68
N ARG A 203 15.16 -3.57 -0.42
CA ARG A 203 15.61 -3.84 -1.81
C ARG A 203 16.21 -5.23 -1.99
N THR A 204 15.81 -6.17 -1.15
CA THR A 204 16.33 -7.55 -1.17
C THR A 204 15.30 -8.55 -1.62
N ARG A 205 14.02 -8.22 -1.51
CA ARG A 205 12.90 -9.08 -1.86
C ARG A 205 12.09 -8.47 -2.98
N ILE A 206 11.87 -9.22 -4.04
CA ILE A 206 10.94 -8.86 -5.11
C ILE A 206 9.51 -9.17 -4.64
N LEU A 207 8.66 -8.16 -4.68
CA LEU A 207 7.23 -8.26 -4.36
C LEU A 207 6.42 -8.58 -5.60
N HIS A 208 6.73 -7.90 -6.72
CA HIS A 208 6.10 -8.08 -8.02
C HIS A 208 7.11 -7.83 -9.13
N TYR A 209 6.92 -8.46 -10.27
CA TYR A 209 7.70 -8.22 -11.48
C TYR A 209 6.85 -8.41 -12.73
N GLY A 210 7.21 -7.71 -13.80
CA GLY A 210 6.56 -7.84 -15.11
C GLY A 210 7.58 -7.80 -16.23
N ASN A 211 7.33 -8.56 -17.30
CA ASN A 211 8.13 -8.63 -18.50
C ASN A 211 9.62 -8.99 -18.28
N ILE A 212 9.87 -9.90 -17.32
CA ILE A 212 11.19 -10.41 -16.98
C ILE A 212 11.11 -11.94 -16.96
N ASP A 213 12.11 -12.62 -17.53
CA ASP A 213 12.18 -14.11 -17.55
C ASP A 213 12.39 -14.61 -16.11
N ASP A 214 11.55 -15.53 -15.66
CA ASP A 214 11.60 -16.18 -14.35
C ASP A 214 12.98 -16.78 -14.03
N LYS A 215 13.73 -17.17 -15.06
CA LYS A 215 15.09 -17.68 -14.92
C LYS A 215 16.08 -16.69 -14.30
N GLN A 216 15.74 -15.42 -14.19
CA GLN A 216 16.58 -14.40 -13.59
C GLN A 216 16.44 -14.29 -12.06
N PHE A 217 15.61 -15.13 -11.43
CA PHE A 217 15.29 -15.06 -9.99
C PHE A 217 15.67 -16.32 -9.20
N TYR A 218 16.55 -17.17 -9.73
CA TYR A 218 16.88 -18.47 -9.08
C TYR A 218 17.66 -18.33 -7.76
N SER A 219 18.40 -17.24 -7.57
CA SER A 219 19.16 -17.00 -6.35
C SER A 219 19.01 -15.57 -5.83
N GLN A 220 19.30 -15.38 -4.55
CA GLN A 220 19.39 -14.05 -3.93
C GLN A 220 20.45 -13.16 -4.62
N GLU A 221 21.49 -13.77 -5.16
CA GLU A 221 22.58 -13.09 -5.85
C GLU A 221 22.13 -12.59 -7.21
N ASP A 222 21.34 -13.39 -7.94
CA ASP A 222 20.72 -12.99 -9.21
C ASP A 222 19.77 -11.80 -9.04
N ILE A 223 18.94 -11.81 -7.99
CA ILE A 223 18.04 -10.72 -7.64
C ILE A 223 18.83 -9.43 -7.39
N LYS A 224 19.90 -9.50 -6.61
CA LYS A 224 20.75 -8.36 -6.29
C LYS A 224 21.43 -7.78 -7.54
N HIS A 225 21.94 -8.65 -8.43
CA HIS A 225 22.52 -8.25 -9.70
C HIS A 225 21.50 -7.60 -10.64
N LEU A 226 20.29 -8.13 -10.67
CA LEU A 226 19.20 -7.59 -11.49
C LEU A 226 18.79 -6.20 -11.00
N ILE A 227 18.56 -6.03 -9.70
CA ILE A 227 18.22 -4.74 -9.08
C ILE A 227 19.34 -3.72 -9.35
N SER A 228 20.60 -4.08 -9.11
CA SER A 228 21.74 -3.21 -9.37
C SER A 228 21.82 -2.75 -10.84
N ARG A 229 21.55 -3.66 -11.77
CA ARG A 229 21.54 -3.35 -13.20
C ARG A 229 20.44 -2.36 -13.59
N MET A 230 19.24 -2.55 -13.02
CA MET A 230 18.10 -1.65 -13.26
C MET A 230 18.32 -0.28 -12.60
N GLU A 231 18.91 -0.24 -11.42
CA GLU A 231 19.26 0.98 -10.69
C GLU A 231 20.31 1.84 -11.45
N HIS A 232 21.24 1.19 -12.16
CA HIS A 232 22.18 1.90 -13.04
C HIS A 232 21.50 2.45 -14.30
N ALA A 233 20.45 1.80 -14.78
CA ALA A 233 19.71 2.28 -15.95
C ALA A 233 18.77 3.45 -15.60
N ASN A 234 18.07 3.38 -14.48
CA ASN A 234 17.12 4.40 -14.04
C ASN A 234 17.07 4.47 -12.51
N LYS A 235 16.87 5.67 -11.95
CA LYS A 235 16.61 5.83 -10.52
C LYS A 235 15.29 5.16 -10.15
N PRO A 236 15.24 4.36 -9.06
CA PRO A 236 14.01 3.74 -8.61
C PRO A 236 12.98 4.79 -8.17
N ILE A 237 11.72 4.50 -8.44
CA ILE A 237 10.59 5.31 -7.98
C ILE A 237 10.17 4.78 -6.61
N GLU A 238 10.09 5.68 -5.63
CA GLU A 238 9.64 5.34 -4.30
C GLU A 238 8.11 5.31 -4.26
N ILE A 239 7.55 4.19 -3.77
CA ILE A 239 6.12 4.05 -3.50
C ILE A 239 5.91 3.64 -2.05
N TYR A 240 4.79 4.01 -1.48
CA TYR A 240 4.45 3.67 -0.10
C TYR A 240 3.17 2.84 -0.09
N GLY A 241 3.24 1.69 0.56
CA GLY A 241 2.06 0.90 0.89
C GLY A 241 1.20 1.60 1.95
N LEU A 242 -0.05 1.18 2.10
CA LEU A 242 -0.96 1.72 3.14
C LEU A 242 -0.48 1.40 4.57
N ASP A 243 0.33 0.37 4.73
CA ASP A 243 0.99 -0.04 5.98
C ASP A 243 2.23 0.79 6.32
N ARG A 244 2.50 1.87 5.57
CA ARG A 244 3.71 2.70 5.64
C ARG A 244 5.00 1.99 5.22
N THR A 245 4.92 0.81 4.66
CA THR A 245 6.12 0.19 4.08
C THR A 245 6.52 0.94 2.83
N LYS A 246 7.81 1.27 2.75
CA LYS A 246 8.41 1.90 1.59
C LYS A 246 8.81 0.79 0.61
N ASN A 247 8.37 0.90 -0.63
CA ASN A 247 8.70 -0.03 -1.71
C ASN A 247 9.36 0.75 -2.86
N TYR A 248 10.07 0.03 -3.72
CA TYR A 248 10.78 0.63 -4.84
C TYR A 248 10.39 -0.02 -6.15
N ILE A 249 10.14 0.79 -7.18
CA ILE A 249 9.90 0.35 -8.56
C ILE A 249 11.14 0.68 -9.39
N TYR A 250 11.61 -0.35 -10.11
CA TYR A 250 12.74 -0.26 -11.04
C TYR A 250 12.29 -0.51 -12.46
#